data_4ac4863ae3f595024a9b5e3fc4656cb8
#
_entry.id   4ac4863ae3f595024a9b5e3fc4656cb8
#
_cell.length_a   1.000
_cell.length_b   1.000
_cell.length_c   1.000
_cell.angle_alpha   90.00
_cell.angle_beta   90.00
_cell.angle_gamma   90.00
#
_symmetry.space_group_name_H-M   'P 1'
#
loop_
_entity.id
_entity.type
_entity.pdbx_description
1 polymer ?
#
loop_
_entity_poly.entity_id
_entity_poly.type
_entity_poly.pdbx_seq_one_letter_code
_entity_poly.pdbx_strand_id
1 'polypeptide(L)'
;RMAILIDIRRDNLLQHLLYKALFARARNRVEYLCLFLGKPFPKTKGWEQKSIKELVDYLDATPADTKLFEKTAKEIRNDVQKLGLQLSQQEVETVSKIHRAFFTSGLDIRYSSYHRPPRSIYPTYRELLLEHDLSGQQNNYFNSEDDFQFLKKMEADDMIVPVVGDLSGPQAVKAIGAYVREIKERVSAFYVSNVEFYLQRQGTFEKWVENLKSLPIDDHSVIIRSYFNYYAPPHPQAEPNHFSTQLLQKIDDLIKMCAAGDCDRYEDIVTKNSILLR
;
A
#
# COMPACT_ATOMS: atom_id res chain seq x y z
N ARG A 1 17.01 -0.11 3.11
CA ARG A 1 15.81 -0.90 2.74
C ARG A 1 15.03 -0.10 1.70
N MET A 2 14.47 -0.77 0.71
CA MET A 2 13.69 -0.15 -0.36
C MET A 2 12.33 -0.86 -0.45
N ALA A 3 11.28 -0.16 -0.83
CA ALA A 3 9.97 -0.70 -1.14
C ALA A 3 9.65 -0.45 -2.61
N ILE A 4 9.36 -1.50 -3.37
CA ILE A 4 8.91 -1.41 -4.76
C ILE A 4 7.42 -1.77 -4.78
N LEU A 5 6.59 -0.84 -5.24
CA LEU A 5 5.13 -0.93 -5.21
C LEU A 5 4.63 -1.18 -6.64
N ILE A 6 4.31 -2.43 -6.95
CA ILE A 6 3.86 -2.81 -8.30
C ILE A 6 2.33 -2.94 -8.35
N ASP A 7 1.69 -2.27 -9.29
CA ASP A 7 0.26 -2.41 -9.60
C ASP A 7 0.06 -2.28 -11.13
N ILE A 8 -0.89 -3.03 -11.67
CA ILE A 8 -1.25 -2.95 -13.08
C ILE A 8 -1.92 -1.61 -13.43
N ARG A 9 -2.49 -0.93 -12.44
CA ARG A 9 -3.20 0.34 -12.63
C ARG A 9 -2.26 1.53 -12.51
N ARG A 10 -2.23 2.34 -13.55
CA ARG A 10 -1.49 3.60 -13.59
C ARG A 10 -1.91 4.57 -12.48
N ASP A 11 -3.19 4.58 -12.10
CA ASP A 11 -3.72 5.43 -11.03
C ASP A 11 -3.05 5.20 -9.68
N ASN A 12 -2.60 3.96 -9.41
CA ASN A 12 -1.84 3.66 -8.19
C ASN A 12 -0.50 4.42 -8.16
N LEU A 13 0.25 4.41 -9.27
CA LEU A 13 1.46 5.22 -9.39
C LEU A 13 1.15 6.71 -9.17
N LEU A 14 0.09 7.25 -9.79
CA LEU A 14 -0.28 8.66 -9.64
C LEU A 14 -0.65 9.01 -8.20
N GLN A 15 -1.29 8.09 -7.47
CA GLN A 15 -1.58 8.25 -6.06
C GLN A 15 -0.29 8.28 -5.21
N HIS A 16 0.71 7.47 -5.52
CA HIS A 16 2.01 7.52 -4.85
C HIS A 16 2.77 8.82 -5.12
N LEU A 17 2.64 9.40 -6.31
CA LEU A 17 3.20 10.73 -6.58
C LEU A 17 2.55 11.83 -5.74
N LEU A 18 1.22 11.73 -5.50
CA LEU A 18 0.53 12.61 -4.54
C LEU A 18 1.11 12.46 -3.14
N TYR A 19 1.29 11.23 -2.66
CA TYR A 19 1.85 10.96 -1.33
C TYR A 19 3.27 11.50 -1.20
N LYS A 20 4.13 11.28 -2.19
CA LYS A 20 5.50 11.82 -2.23
C LYS A 20 5.52 13.34 -2.12
N ALA A 21 4.66 14.04 -2.86
CA ALA A 21 4.55 15.49 -2.79
C ALA A 21 4.05 15.98 -1.42
N LEU A 22 3.12 15.25 -0.79
CA LEU A 22 2.65 15.55 0.56
C LEU A 22 3.76 15.34 1.60
N PHE A 23 4.50 14.23 1.54
CA PHE A 23 5.63 13.96 2.43
C PHE A 23 6.71 15.05 2.31
N ALA A 24 7.01 15.49 1.09
CA ALA A 24 8.00 16.55 0.87
C ALA A 24 7.60 17.87 1.55
N ARG A 25 6.29 18.19 1.59
CA ARG A 25 5.76 19.43 2.15
C ARG A 25 5.55 19.40 3.66
N ALA A 26 5.09 18.29 4.18
CA ALA A 26 4.76 18.16 5.59
C ALA A 26 6.03 18.09 6.46
N ARG A 27 6.08 18.84 7.56
CA ARG A 27 7.16 18.77 8.53
C ARG A 27 6.97 17.58 9.48
N ASN A 28 5.73 17.25 9.79
CA ASN A 28 5.33 16.21 10.72
C ASN A 28 4.01 15.54 10.27
N ARG A 29 3.62 14.48 10.98
CA ARG A 29 2.44 13.66 10.61
C ARG A 29 1.12 14.43 10.68
N VAL A 30 0.95 15.36 11.60
CA VAL A 30 -0.29 16.17 11.66
C VAL A 30 -0.38 17.13 10.50
N GLU A 31 0.72 17.76 10.10
CA GLU A 31 0.75 18.61 8.90
C GLU A 31 0.44 17.81 7.63
N TYR A 32 0.99 16.61 7.51
CA TYR A 32 0.67 15.73 6.38
C TYR A 32 -0.84 15.47 6.28
N LEU A 33 -1.48 15.08 7.38
CA LEU A 33 -2.91 14.81 7.40
C LEU A 33 -3.74 16.08 7.14
N CYS A 34 -3.31 17.23 7.66
CA CYS A 34 -3.96 18.51 7.39
C CYS A 34 -3.87 18.91 5.91
N LEU A 35 -2.69 18.80 5.28
CA LEU A 35 -2.51 19.06 3.85
C LEU A 35 -3.34 18.10 2.99
N PHE A 36 -3.39 16.83 3.37
CA PHE A 36 -4.11 15.79 2.67
C PHE A 36 -5.62 16.01 2.70
N LEU A 37 -6.16 16.47 3.83
CA LEU A 37 -7.59 16.65 4.06
C LEU A 37 -8.06 18.10 3.92
N GLY A 38 -7.17 19.04 3.55
CA GLY A 38 -7.52 20.45 3.40
C GLY A 38 -7.93 21.12 4.73
N LYS A 39 -7.26 20.75 5.83
CA LYS A 39 -7.57 21.29 7.16
C LYS A 39 -6.47 22.26 7.62
N PRO A 40 -6.81 23.32 8.38
CA PRO A 40 -5.80 24.19 8.95
C PRO A 40 -4.90 23.44 9.94
N PHE A 41 -3.65 23.89 10.05
CA PHE A 41 -2.72 23.33 11.02
C PHE A 41 -3.10 23.74 12.44
N PRO A 42 -2.86 22.88 13.44
CA PRO A 42 -3.07 23.26 14.83
C PRO A 42 -2.17 24.43 15.24
N LYS A 43 -2.72 25.37 16.00
CA LYS A 43 -1.98 26.56 16.45
C LYS A 43 -1.05 26.29 17.64
N THR A 44 -1.32 25.23 18.39
CA THR A 44 -0.53 24.82 19.56
C THR A 44 0.65 23.93 19.14
N LYS A 45 1.71 23.94 19.95
CA LYS A 45 2.88 23.06 19.76
C LYS A 45 2.66 21.68 20.39
N GLY A 46 3.56 20.75 20.10
CA GLY A 46 3.59 19.42 20.73
C GLY A 46 2.71 18.36 20.05
N TRP A 47 2.28 18.62 18.82
CA TRP A 47 1.46 17.67 18.06
C TRP A 47 2.24 16.44 17.59
N GLU A 48 3.55 16.53 17.53
CA GLU A 48 4.45 15.40 17.25
C GLU A 48 4.37 14.30 18.31
N GLN A 49 3.99 14.66 19.54
CA GLN A 49 3.90 13.73 20.69
C GLN A 49 2.47 13.21 20.92
N LYS A 50 1.48 13.71 20.18
CA LYS A 50 0.08 13.28 20.32
C LYS A 50 -0.14 11.86 19.81
N SER A 51 -1.06 11.13 20.42
CA SER A 51 -1.50 9.82 19.89
C SER A 51 -2.21 9.98 18.56
N ILE A 52 -2.25 8.92 17.77
CA ILE A 52 -3.01 8.92 16.50
C ILE A 52 -4.50 9.21 16.73
N LYS A 53 -5.05 8.77 17.87
CA LYS A 53 -6.43 9.09 18.24
C LYS A 53 -6.62 10.59 18.43
N GLU A 54 -5.71 11.29 19.12
CA GLU A 54 -5.80 12.75 19.30
C GLU A 54 -5.67 13.50 17.96
N LEU A 55 -4.87 12.97 17.02
CA LEU A 55 -4.79 13.52 15.68
C LEU A 55 -6.13 13.36 14.94
N VAL A 56 -6.73 12.18 15.00
CA VAL A 56 -8.05 11.91 14.40
C VAL A 56 -9.12 12.80 15.03
N ASP A 57 -9.16 12.92 16.36
CA ASP A 57 -10.11 13.79 17.07
C ASP A 57 -9.95 15.26 16.64
N TYR A 58 -8.73 15.75 16.48
CA TYR A 58 -8.46 17.09 15.96
C TYR A 58 -8.98 17.27 14.53
N LEU A 59 -8.70 16.32 13.66
CA LEU A 59 -9.15 16.36 12.26
C LEU A 59 -10.68 16.35 12.17
N ASP A 60 -11.37 15.62 13.04
CA ASP A 60 -12.82 15.58 13.07
C ASP A 60 -13.42 16.90 13.56
N ALA A 61 -12.85 17.47 14.61
CA ALA A 61 -13.30 18.73 15.18
C ALA A 61 -12.99 19.96 14.30
N THR A 62 -12.05 19.82 13.33
CA THR A 62 -11.57 20.94 12.52
C THR A 62 -12.27 20.94 11.15
N PRO A 63 -13.03 21.98 10.81
CA PRO A 63 -13.64 22.11 9.48
C PRO A 63 -12.57 22.16 8.37
N ALA A 64 -12.87 21.57 7.22
CA ALA A 64 -12.04 21.70 6.04
C ALA A 64 -12.14 23.14 5.47
N ASP A 65 -11.01 23.65 4.97
CA ASP A 65 -10.92 24.98 4.34
C ASP A 65 -10.68 24.84 2.84
N THR A 66 -11.68 25.18 2.05
CA THR A 66 -11.62 25.09 0.59
C THR A 66 -10.49 25.94 -0.01
N LYS A 67 -10.24 27.15 0.53
CA LYS A 67 -9.18 28.03 0.00
C LYS A 67 -7.80 27.44 0.28
N LEU A 68 -7.61 26.91 1.48
CA LEU A 68 -6.37 26.21 1.85
C LEU A 68 -6.16 24.99 0.97
N PHE A 69 -7.21 24.18 0.78
CA PHE A 69 -7.14 23.00 -0.10
C PHE A 69 -6.76 23.36 -1.53
N GLU A 70 -7.43 24.37 -2.15
CA GLU A 70 -7.14 24.77 -3.53
C GLU A 70 -5.69 25.27 -3.71
N LYS A 71 -5.19 26.03 -2.72
CA LYS A 71 -3.80 26.45 -2.69
C LYS A 71 -2.87 25.24 -2.65
N THR A 72 -3.08 24.33 -1.68
CA THR A 72 -2.28 23.11 -1.50
C THR A 72 -2.31 22.22 -2.74
N ALA A 73 -3.51 22.01 -3.32
CA ALA A 73 -3.65 21.18 -4.52
C ALA A 73 -2.91 21.75 -5.73
N LYS A 74 -2.89 23.08 -5.90
CA LYS A 74 -2.08 23.75 -6.93
C LYS A 74 -0.59 23.53 -6.71
N GLU A 75 -0.14 23.67 -5.48
CA GLU A 75 1.27 23.48 -5.11
C GLU A 75 1.71 22.01 -5.31
N ILE A 76 0.89 21.04 -4.92
CA ILE A 76 1.15 19.61 -5.13
C ILE A 76 1.24 19.27 -6.62
N ARG A 77 0.35 19.80 -7.47
CA ARG A 77 0.45 19.63 -8.93
C ARG A 77 1.79 20.08 -9.47
N ASN A 78 2.24 21.26 -9.04
CA ASN A 78 3.53 21.81 -9.47
C ASN A 78 4.70 20.92 -9.01
N ASP A 79 4.63 20.36 -7.80
CA ASP A 79 5.68 19.48 -7.29
C ASP A 79 5.70 18.15 -8.02
N VAL A 80 4.54 17.54 -8.27
CA VAL A 80 4.42 16.30 -9.05
C VAL A 80 4.99 16.47 -10.47
N GLN A 81 4.75 17.61 -11.10
CA GLN A 81 5.32 17.91 -12.43
C GLN A 81 6.85 18.05 -12.42
N LYS A 82 7.44 18.42 -11.27
CA LYS A 82 8.90 18.56 -11.11
C LYS A 82 9.62 17.26 -10.78
N LEU A 83 8.91 16.15 -10.55
CA LEU A 83 9.52 14.84 -10.26
C LEU A 83 10.27 14.21 -11.45
N GLY A 84 10.34 14.89 -12.60
CA GLY A 84 11.08 14.42 -13.78
C GLY A 84 10.37 13.32 -14.59
N LEU A 85 9.14 12.95 -14.22
CA LEU A 85 8.35 12.00 -14.97
C LEU A 85 7.57 12.69 -16.10
N GLN A 86 7.51 12.04 -17.26
CA GLN A 86 6.69 12.51 -18.37
C GLN A 86 5.22 12.20 -18.09
N LEU A 87 4.52 13.14 -17.47
CA LEU A 87 3.10 13.05 -17.16
C LEU A 87 2.28 13.83 -18.17
N SER A 88 1.23 13.22 -18.71
CA SER A 88 0.22 13.91 -19.50
C SER A 88 -0.62 14.85 -18.63
N GLN A 89 -1.27 15.83 -19.26
CA GLN A 89 -2.22 16.72 -18.59
C GLN A 89 -3.31 15.93 -17.85
N GLN A 90 -3.83 14.86 -18.45
CA GLN A 90 -4.85 14.00 -17.86
C GLN A 90 -4.35 13.28 -16.60
N GLU A 91 -3.09 12.85 -16.56
CA GLU A 91 -2.49 12.23 -15.37
C GLU A 91 -2.33 13.22 -14.23
N VAL A 92 -1.89 14.44 -14.51
CA VAL A 92 -1.82 15.53 -13.50
C VAL A 92 -3.22 15.86 -12.97
N GLU A 93 -4.24 15.86 -13.82
CA GLU A 93 -5.63 16.02 -13.39
C GLU A 93 -6.11 14.85 -12.54
N THR A 94 -5.68 13.62 -12.83
CA THR A 94 -5.99 12.44 -12.02
C THR A 94 -5.41 12.54 -10.62
N VAL A 95 -4.16 12.99 -10.46
CA VAL A 95 -3.58 13.31 -9.13
C VAL A 95 -4.47 14.29 -8.36
N SER A 96 -4.94 15.34 -9.03
CA SER A 96 -5.83 16.35 -8.43
C SER A 96 -7.19 15.77 -8.04
N LYS A 97 -7.75 14.87 -8.86
CA LYS A 97 -9.01 14.17 -8.56
C LYS A 97 -8.87 13.26 -7.33
N ILE A 98 -7.77 12.53 -7.23
CA ILE A 98 -7.47 11.67 -6.09
C ILE A 98 -7.38 12.54 -4.81
N HIS A 99 -6.60 13.62 -4.84
CA HIS A 99 -6.47 14.52 -3.69
C HIS A 99 -7.84 15.12 -3.28
N ARG A 100 -8.65 15.55 -4.25
CA ARG A 100 -10.00 16.09 -4.01
C ARG A 100 -10.94 15.04 -3.38
N ALA A 101 -10.81 13.76 -3.73
CA ALA A 101 -11.61 12.71 -3.12
C ALA A 101 -11.34 12.60 -1.61
N PHE A 102 -10.09 12.70 -1.18
CA PHE A 102 -9.73 12.75 0.24
C PHE A 102 -10.22 14.02 0.93
N PHE A 103 -10.11 15.18 0.28
CA PHE A 103 -10.67 16.43 0.81
C PHE A 103 -12.19 16.33 1.00
N THR A 104 -12.91 15.79 0.01
CA THR A 104 -14.37 15.74 0.03
C THR A 104 -14.91 14.74 1.05
N SER A 105 -14.31 13.57 1.13
CA SER A 105 -14.77 12.48 2.01
C SER A 105 -14.12 12.52 3.41
N GLY A 106 -13.02 13.24 3.57
CA GLY A 106 -12.29 13.30 4.83
C GLY A 106 -11.82 11.91 5.28
N LEU A 107 -11.86 11.67 6.58
CA LEU A 107 -11.48 10.39 7.19
C LEU A 107 -12.47 9.25 6.89
N ASP A 108 -13.66 9.54 6.37
CA ASP A 108 -14.67 8.54 6.04
C ASP A 108 -14.51 7.96 4.63
N ILE A 109 -13.47 8.39 3.89
CA ILE A 109 -13.15 7.83 2.59
C ILE A 109 -12.90 6.32 2.69
N ARG A 110 -13.47 5.57 1.74
CA ARG A 110 -13.28 4.13 1.59
C ARG A 110 -12.63 3.83 0.25
N TYR A 111 -12.00 2.68 0.15
CA TYR A 111 -11.45 2.22 -1.12
C TYR A 111 -12.52 2.26 -2.23
N SER A 112 -12.13 2.87 -3.34
CA SER A 112 -12.89 2.87 -4.59
C SER A 112 -11.91 2.82 -5.76
N SER A 113 -12.38 2.39 -6.92
CA SER A 113 -11.62 2.46 -8.17
C SER A 113 -12.57 2.74 -9.32
N TYR A 114 -12.01 3.04 -10.49
CA TYR A 114 -12.81 3.32 -11.68
C TYR A 114 -13.83 2.20 -11.93
N HIS A 115 -15.10 2.54 -12.08
CA HIS A 115 -16.25 1.62 -12.18
C HIS A 115 -16.51 0.73 -10.94
N ARG A 116 -15.88 0.99 -9.79
CA ARG A 116 -16.15 0.28 -8.54
C ARG A 116 -16.39 1.30 -7.43
N PRO A 117 -17.65 1.61 -7.10
CA PRO A 117 -17.96 2.52 -6.00
C PRO A 117 -17.50 1.93 -4.66
N PRO A 118 -17.33 2.76 -3.62
CA PRO A 118 -17.01 2.31 -2.28
C PRO A 118 -18.04 1.29 -1.79
N ARG A 119 -17.59 0.26 -1.09
CA ARG A 119 -18.44 -0.74 -0.43
C ARG A 119 -18.31 -0.60 1.08
N SER A 120 -19.40 -0.83 1.80
CA SER A 120 -19.43 -0.76 3.27
C SER A 120 -18.51 -1.77 3.97
N ILE A 121 -18.16 -2.86 3.29
CA ILE A 121 -17.23 -3.88 3.81
C ILE A 121 -15.77 -3.42 3.83
N TYR A 122 -15.40 -2.37 3.07
CA TYR A 122 -14.04 -1.82 3.15
C TYR A 122 -13.95 -0.86 4.34
N PRO A 123 -12.83 -0.89 5.08
CA PRO A 123 -12.63 0.07 6.16
C PRO A 123 -12.55 1.50 5.62
N THR A 124 -12.95 2.47 6.45
CA THR A 124 -12.68 3.88 6.24
C THR A 124 -11.20 4.17 6.50
N TYR A 125 -10.71 5.30 6.03
CA TYR A 125 -9.35 5.74 6.35
C TYR A 125 -9.18 5.94 7.86
N ARG A 126 -10.22 6.43 8.55
CA ARG A 126 -10.29 6.52 10.02
C ARG A 126 -10.04 5.17 10.69
N GLU A 127 -10.79 4.13 10.28
CA GLU A 127 -10.65 2.79 10.82
C GLU A 127 -9.23 2.26 10.61
N LEU A 128 -8.63 2.49 9.43
CA LEU A 128 -7.25 2.10 9.16
C LEU A 128 -6.22 2.85 10.03
N LEU A 129 -6.45 4.15 10.31
CA LEU A 129 -5.56 4.92 11.19
C LEU A 129 -5.61 4.45 12.65
N LEU A 130 -6.76 3.98 13.10
CA LEU A 130 -7.01 3.58 14.49
C LEU A 130 -6.90 2.06 14.71
N GLU A 131 -6.66 1.27 13.65
CA GLU A 131 -6.56 -0.19 13.72
C GLU A 131 -5.45 -0.64 14.67
N HIS A 132 -5.73 -1.72 15.39
CA HIS A 132 -4.79 -2.39 16.28
C HIS A 132 -4.56 -3.81 15.80
N ASP A 133 -3.36 -4.32 15.99
CA ASP A 133 -3.08 -5.73 15.80
C ASP A 133 -3.64 -6.59 16.94
N LEU A 134 -3.49 -7.91 16.86
CA LEU A 134 -3.99 -8.85 17.88
C LEU A 134 -3.32 -8.67 19.25
N SER A 135 -2.19 -7.98 19.32
CA SER A 135 -1.51 -7.62 20.57
C SER A 135 -1.95 -6.27 21.12
N GLY A 136 -2.87 -5.58 20.45
CA GLY A 136 -3.37 -4.25 20.82
C GLY A 136 -2.44 -3.12 20.41
N GLN A 137 -1.47 -3.35 19.53
CA GLN A 137 -0.55 -2.32 19.06
C GLN A 137 -0.99 -1.71 17.71
N GLN A 138 -0.78 -0.43 17.55
CA GLN A 138 -1.01 0.29 16.29
C GLN A 138 0.28 0.30 15.47
N ASN A 139 0.26 -0.34 14.31
CA ASN A 139 1.44 -0.55 13.45
C ASN A 139 1.41 0.26 12.15
N ASN A 140 0.60 1.31 12.06
CA ASN A 140 0.64 2.22 10.92
C ASN A 140 1.69 3.33 11.12
N TYR A 141 2.20 3.88 10.03
CA TYR A 141 3.27 4.89 10.07
C TYR A 141 2.82 6.27 10.59
N PHE A 142 1.54 6.47 10.88
CA PHE A 142 1.06 7.64 11.60
C PHE A 142 0.99 7.44 13.12
N ASN A 143 1.27 6.24 13.62
CA ASN A 143 1.21 5.94 15.04
C ASN A 143 2.20 6.79 15.85
N SER A 144 3.42 6.96 15.34
CA SER A 144 4.44 7.79 15.97
C SER A 144 5.03 8.81 14.99
N GLU A 145 5.63 9.88 15.52
CA GLU A 145 6.37 10.83 14.70
C GLU A 145 7.63 10.18 14.10
N ASP A 146 8.28 9.29 14.83
CA ASP A 146 9.48 8.59 14.37
C ASP A 146 9.19 7.69 13.16
N ASP A 147 8.08 6.95 13.18
CA ASP A 147 7.65 6.11 12.04
C ASP A 147 7.32 6.97 10.82
N PHE A 148 6.65 8.11 11.04
CA PHE A 148 6.34 9.06 9.98
C PHE A 148 7.62 9.66 9.38
N GLN A 149 8.58 10.11 10.20
CA GLN A 149 9.86 10.67 9.73
C GLN A 149 10.71 9.62 9.03
N PHE A 150 10.67 8.36 9.48
CA PHE A 150 11.33 7.26 8.79
C PHE A 150 10.77 7.10 7.36
N LEU A 151 9.44 7.04 7.21
CA LEU A 151 8.80 6.92 5.90
C LEU A 151 9.04 8.15 5.03
N LYS A 152 8.95 9.36 5.61
CA LYS A 152 9.26 10.61 4.93
C LYS A 152 10.71 10.62 4.39
N LYS A 153 11.66 10.10 5.17
CA LYS A 153 13.03 9.95 4.71
C LYS A 153 13.14 8.95 3.54
N MET A 154 12.44 7.81 3.60
CA MET A 154 12.39 6.87 2.48
C MET A 154 11.85 7.50 1.21
N GLU A 155 10.82 8.34 1.31
CA GLU A 155 10.28 9.10 0.17
C GLU A 155 11.27 10.12 -0.38
N ALA A 156 11.98 10.82 0.51
CA ALA A 156 12.99 11.83 0.11
C ALA A 156 14.23 11.20 -0.56
N ASP A 157 14.60 9.99 -0.16
CA ASP A 157 15.73 9.23 -0.69
C ASP A 157 15.36 8.35 -1.90
N ASP A 158 14.15 8.48 -2.48
CA ASP A 158 13.63 7.66 -3.58
C ASP A 158 13.63 6.14 -3.27
N MET A 159 13.48 5.78 -2.00
CA MET A 159 13.45 4.38 -1.54
C MET A 159 12.04 3.76 -1.57
N ILE A 160 11.03 4.51 -2.01
CA ILE A 160 9.68 4.03 -2.31
C ILE A 160 9.44 4.24 -3.80
N VAL A 161 9.39 3.14 -4.55
CA VAL A 161 9.40 3.15 -6.02
C VAL A 161 8.09 2.56 -6.55
N PRO A 162 7.12 3.38 -6.97
CA PRO A 162 5.92 2.90 -7.61
C PRO A 162 6.20 2.46 -9.05
N VAL A 163 5.74 1.26 -9.43
CA VAL A 163 5.93 0.64 -10.75
C VAL A 163 4.58 0.25 -11.32
N VAL A 164 4.32 0.60 -12.56
CA VAL A 164 3.17 0.09 -13.31
C VAL A 164 3.55 -1.20 -13.99
N GLY A 165 2.89 -2.31 -13.62
CA GLY A 165 3.21 -3.61 -14.20
C GLY A 165 2.24 -4.71 -13.81
N ASP A 166 2.13 -5.70 -14.69
CA ASP A 166 1.40 -6.93 -14.45
C ASP A 166 2.34 -7.98 -13.85
N LEU A 167 1.94 -8.61 -12.74
CA LEU A 167 2.71 -9.66 -12.07
C LEU A 167 2.93 -10.88 -12.96
N SER A 168 1.95 -11.22 -13.79
CA SER A 168 2.03 -12.32 -14.78
C SER A 168 2.58 -11.89 -16.14
N GLY A 169 2.84 -10.60 -16.30
CA GLY A 169 3.36 -10.01 -17.54
C GLY A 169 4.84 -10.36 -17.79
N PRO A 170 5.30 -10.18 -19.05
CA PRO A 170 6.63 -10.64 -19.45
C PRO A 170 7.80 -9.76 -18.94
N GLN A 171 7.54 -8.56 -18.42
CA GLN A 171 8.59 -7.56 -18.22
C GLN A 171 8.73 -7.07 -16.77
N ALA A 172 7.66 -6.66 -16.08
CA ALA A 172 7.74 -5.84 -14.88
C ALA A 172 8.50 -6.53 -13.73
N VAL A 173 8.12 -7.76 -13.37
CA VAL A 173 8.78 -8.50 -12.27
C VAL A 173 10.23 -8.83 -12.63
N LYS A 174 10.50 -9.16 -13.89
CA LYS A 174 11.88 -9.45 -14.37
C LYS A 174 12.75 -8.20 -14.33
N ALA A 175 12.21 -7.03 -14.70
CA ALA A 175 12.93 -5.77 -14.63
C ALA A 175 13.22 -5.39 -13.16
N ILE A 176 12.26 -5.59 -12.26
CA ILE A 176 12.47 -5.43 -10.82
C ILE A 176 13.58 -6.36 -10.33
N GLY A 177 13.55 -7.65 -10.71
CA GLY A 177 14.59 -8.60 -10.34
C GLY A 177 15.98 -8.23 -10.87
N ALA A 178 16.06 -7.70 -12.11
CA ALA A 178 17.30 -7.20 -12.68
C ALA A 178 17.85 -6.00 -11.89
N TYR A 179 16.99 -5.02 -11.61
CA TYR A 179 17.37 -3.85 -10.83
C TYR A 179 17.83 -4.20 -9.41
N VAL A 180 17.11 -5.09 -8.70
CA VAL A 180 17.49 -5.49 -7.34
C VAL A 180 18.85 -6.22 -7.34
N ARG A 181 19.17 -7.02 -8.39
CA ARG A 181 20.51 -7.61 -8.55
C ARG A 181 21.59 -6.57 -8.84
N GLU A 182 21.29 -5.58 -9.67
CA GLU A 182 22.22 -4.50 -10.01
C GLU A 182 22.66 -3.72 -8.77
N ILE A 183 21.73 -3.42 -7.88
CA ILE A 183 22.03 -2.75 -6.60
C ILE A 183 22.57 -3.73 -5.52
N LYS A 184 22.80 -5.00 -5.88
CA LYS A 184 23.35 -6.07 -5.01
C LYS A 184 22.48 -6.35 -3.78
N GLU A 185 21.18 -6.21 -3.92
CA GLU A 185 20.19 -6.49 -2.90
C GLU A 185 19.37 -7.75 -3.23
N ARG A 186 18.47 -8.14 -2.34
CA ARG A 186 17.55 -9.25 -2.50
C ARG A 186 16.15 -8.88 -2.07
N VAL A 187 15.17 -9.62 -2.57
CA VAL A 187 13.77 -9.49 -2.16
C VAL A 187 13.56 -10.25 -0.86
N SER A 188 13.40 -9.55 0.26
CA SER A 188 13.14 -10.16 1.57
C SER A 188 11.67 -10.54 1.77
N ALA A 189 10.74 -9.73 1.24
CA ALA A 189 9.32 -9.99 1.34
C ALA A 189 8.58 -9.50 0.09
N PHE A 190 7.61 -10.28 -0.38
CA PHE A 190 6.71 -9.92 -1.46
C PHE A 190 5.26 -9.94 -0.94
N TYR A 191 4.69 -8.76 -0.71
CA TYR A 191 3.28 -8.65 -0.33
C TYR A 191 2.39 -8.66 -1.58
N VAL A 192 1.61 -9.72 -1.75
CA VAL A 192 0.73 -9.92 -2.92
C VAL A 192 -0.74 -9.64 -2.62
N SER A 193 -1.11 -9.33 -1.37
CA SER A 193 -2.51 -9.22 -0.97
C SER A 193 -3.31 -10.47 -1.40
N ASN A 194 -4.39 -10.31 -2.14
CA ASN A 194 -5.19 -11.40 -2.70
C ASN A 194 -5.05 -11.54 -4.23
N VAL A 195 -3.98 -11.02 -4.82
CA VAL A 195 -3.80 -11.02 -6.29
C VAL A 195 -3.71 -12.43 -6.85
N GLU A 196 -3.11 -13.38 -6.12
CA GLU A 196 -2.96 -14.78 -6.53
C GLU A 196 -4.33 -15.44 -6.83
N PHE A 197 -5.38 -15.09 -6.08
CA PHE A 197 -6.74 -15.54 -6.38
C PHE A 197 -7.22 -15.11 -7.77
N TYR A 198 -6.90 -13.89 -8.20
CA TYR A 198 -7.25 -13.40 -9.53
C TYR A 198 -6.39 -14.05 -10.61
N LEU A 199 -5.10 -14.24 -10.37
CA LEU A 199 -4.17 -14.90 -11.30
C LEU A 199 -4.59 -16.35 -11.58
N GLN A 200 -5.02 -17.08 -10.54
CA GLN A 200 -5.58 -18.43 -10.69
C GLN A 200 -6.84 -18.42 -11.57
N ARG A 201 -7.81 -17.55 -11.27
CA ARG A 201 -9.05 -17.44 -12.04
C ARG A 201 -8.84 -17.03 -13.50
N GLN A 202 -7.75 -16.30 -13.79
CA GLN A 202 -7.40 -15.86 -15.14
C GLN A 202 -6.51 -16.86 -15.89
N GLY A 203 -6.08 -17.95 -15.25
CA GLY A 203 -5.16 -18.92 -15.83
C GLY A 203 -3.75 -18.36 -16.08
N THR A 204 -3.33 -17.37 -15.29
CA THR A 204 -2.02 -16.72 -15.44
C THR A 204 -1.08 -16.94 -14.25
N PHE A 205 -1.50 -17.76 -13.28
CA PHE A 205 -0.75 -18.01 -12.05
C PHE A 205 0.62 -18.65 -12.32
N GLU A 206 0.72 -19.62 -13.24
CA GLU A 206 2.00 -20.23 -13.63
C GLU A 206 3.00 -19.19 -14.15
N LYS A 207 2.53 -18.21 -14.94
CA LYS A 207 3.39 -17.11 -15.43
C LYS A 207 3.89 -16.24 -14.29
N TRP A 208 3.07 -16.03 -13.27
CA TRP A 208 3.48 -15.33 -12.05
C TRP A 208 4.58 -16.12 -11.31
N VAL A 209 4.39 -17.41 -11.10
CA VAL A 209 5.39 -18.29 -10.44
C VAL A 209 6.70 -18.29 -11.23
N GLU A 210 6.64 -18.33 -12.58
CA GLU A 210 7.83 -18.24 -13.42
C GLU A 210 8.54 -16.89 -13.26
N ASN A 211 7.79 -15.80 -13.13
CA ASN A 211 8.36 -14.49 -12.87
C ASN A 211 9.03 -14.40 -11.47
N LEU A 212 8.51 -15.09 -10.44
CA LEU A 212 9.15 -15.15 -9.13
C LEU A 212 10.57 -15.73 -9.19
N LYS A 213 10.84 -16.71 -10.07
CA LYS A 213 12.17 -17.31 -10.28
C LYS A 213 13.20 -16.28 -10.76
N SER A 214 12.74 -15.17 -11.35
CA SER A 214 13.62 -14.09 -11.81
C SER A 214 14.05 -13.13 -10.68
N LEU A 215 13.49 -13.23 -9.49
CA LEU A 215 13.84 -12.37 -8.35
C LEU A 215 15.08 -12.91 -7.64
N PRO A 216 15.99 -12.03 -7.17
CA PRO A 216 17.07 -12.43 -6.26
C PRO A 216 16.49 -12.69 -4.86
N ILE A 217 16.30 -13.96 -4.54
CA ILE A 217 15.73 -14.45 -3.28
C ILE A 217 16.75 -15.31 -2.52
N ASP A 218 16.49 -15.54 -1.23
CA ASP A 218 17.20 -16.50 -0.39
C ASP A 218 16.20 -17.30 0.47
N ASP A 219 16.71 -18.10 1.40
CA ASP A 219 15.94 -18.96 2.30
C ASP A 219 15.09 -18.21 3.33
N HIS A 220 15.28 -16.88 3.46
CA HIS A 220 14.49 -15.98 4.31
C HIS A 220 13.45 -15.19 3.51
N SER A 221 13.45 -15.28 2.19
CA SER A 221 12.54 -14.54 1.31
C SER A 221 11.12 -15.11 1.39
N VAL A 222 10.14 -14.24 1.70
CA VAL A 222 8.76 -14.68 1.95
C VAL A 222 7.74 -13.98 1.05
N ILE A 223 6.64 -14.69 0.79
CA ILE A 223 5.39 -14.11 0.29
C ILE A 223 4.48 -13.85 1.48
N ILE A 224 3.86 -12.68 1.50
CA ILE A 224 2.80 -12.29 2.42
C ILE A 224 1.52 -12.13 1.60
N ARG A 225 0.48 -12.87 1.96
CA ARG A 225 -0.81 -12.83 1.25
C ARG A 225 -1.98 -12.60 2.18
N SER A 226 -3.07 -12.02 1.66
CA SER A 226 -4.32 -11.83 2.37
C SER A 226 -5.35 -12.85 1.84
N TYR A 227 -5.72 -13.79 2.68
CA TYR A 227 -6.81 -14.73 2.39
C TYR A 227 -8.12 -14.19 2.94
N PHE A 228 -9.14 -14.05 2.08
CA PHE A 228 -10.43 -13.53 2.48
C PHE A 228 -11.37 -14.68 2.88
N ASN A 229 -11.68 -14.77 4.16
CA ASN A 229 -12.44 -15.86 4.78
C ASN A 229 -13.89 -16.01 4.28
N TYR A 230 -14.43 -15.03 3.55
CA TYR A 230 -15.83 -15.07 3.08
C TYR A 230 -16.02 -15.69 1.68
N TYR A 231 -14.95 -15.98 0.96
CA TYR A 231 -15.00 -16.64 -0.36
C TYR A 231 -14.87 -18.16 -0.29
N ALA A 232 -14.41 -18.69 0.84
CA ALA A 232 -14.17 -20.10 1.07
C ALA A 232 -14.30 -20.42 2.57
N PRO A 233 -14.21 -21.69 2.99
CA PRO A 233 -14.12 -22.01 4.40
C PRO A 233 -13.03 -21.19 5.08
N PRO A 234 -13.23 -20.75 6.33
CA PRO A 234 -12.23 -20.00 7.06
C PRO A 234 -10.89 -20.75 7.07
N HIS A 235 -9.78 -20.01 6.88
CA HIS A 235 -8.46 -20.59 6.99
C HIS A 235 -8.22 -21.12 8.43
N PRO A 236 -7.46 -22.21 8.65
CA PRO A 236 -7.16 -22.71 9.99
C PRO A 236 -6.52 -21.68 10.95
N GLN A 237 -5.86 -20.66 10.41
CA GLN A 237 -5.31 -19.54 11.16
C GLN A 237 -6.25 -18.32 11.24
N ALA A 238 -7.51 -18.45 10.83
CA ALA A 238 -8.46 -17.34 10.86
C ALA A 238 -8.87 -17.03 12.30
N GLU A 239 -8.84 -15.75 12.65
CA GLU A 239 -9.38 -15.26 13.91
C GLU A 239 -10.88 -14.92 13.77
N PRO A 240 -11.68 -15.18 14.81
CA PRO A 240 -13.10 -14.83 14.83
C PRO A 240 -13.31 -13.32 14.55
N ASN A 241 -14.34 -13.02 13.76
CA ASN A 241 -14.71 -11.65 13.37
C ASN A 241 -13.72 -10.89 12.46
N HIS A 242 -12.66 -11.55 11.97
CA HIS A 242 -11.77 -10.98 10.97
C HIS A 242 -12.12 -11.46 9.57
N PHE A 243 -12.26 -10.54 8.61
CA PHE A 243 -12.62 -10.86 7.21
C PHE A 243 -11.47 -11.46 6.41
N SER A 244 -10.23 -11.25 6.83
CA SER A 244 -9.04 -11.76 6.15
C SER A 244 -8.02 -12.28 7.14
N THR A 245 -7.24 -13.25 6.66
CA THR A 245 -6.10 -13.83 7.38
C THR A 245 -4.83 -13.51 6.61
N GLN A 246 -3.82 -12.96 7.28
CA GLN A 246 -2.50 -12.75 6.68
C GLN A 246 -1.71 -14.06 6.78
N LEU A 247 -1.22 -14.52 5.64
CA LEU A 247 -0.48 -15.78 5.53
C LEU A 247 0.94 -15.52 5.08
N LEU A 248 1.87 -16.28 5.62
CA LEU A 248 3.29 -16.21 5.30
C LEU A 248 3.77 -17.54 4.73
N GLN A 249 4.54 -17.51 3.64
CA GLN A 249 5.16 -18.68 3.01
C GLN A 249 6.51 -18.30 2.43
N LYS A 250 7.49 -19.19 2.43
CA LYS A 250 8.74 -18.94 1.71
C LYS A 250 8.49 -18.91 0.20
N ILE A 251 9.14 -17.97 -0.51
CA ILE A 251 9.04 -17.88 -1.97
C ILE A 251 9.53 -19.17 -2.64
N ASP A 252 10.62 -19.72 -2.16
CA ASP A 252 11.22 -20.94 -2.69
C ASP A 252 10.30 -22.17 -2.50
N ASP A 253 9.58 -22.26 -1.37
CA ASP A 253 8.62 -23.34 -1.13
C ASP A 253 7.43 -23.26 -2.10
N LEU A 254 6.92 -22.05 -2.42
CA LEU A 254 5.89 -21.89 -3.44
C LEU A 254 6.39 -22.34 -4.82
N ILE A 255 7.60 -21.94 -5.21
CA ILE A 255 8.20 -22.32 -6.51
C ILE A 255 8.33 -23.85 -6.60
N LYS A 256 8.85 -24.50 -5.56
CA LYS A 256 9.02 -25.98 -5.51
C LYS A 256 7.69 -26.70 -5.52
N MET A 257 6.70 -26.22 -4.77
CA MET A 257 5.35 -26.77 -4.73
C MET A 257 4.70 -26.75 -6.11
N CYS A 258 4.82 -25.63 -6.82
CA CYS A 258 4.26 -25.51 -8.17
C CYS A 258 5.03 -26.36 -9.20
N ALA A 259 6.34 -26.51 -9.05
CA ALA A 259 7.11 -27.41 -9.91
C ALA A 259 6.74 -28.89 -9.71
N ALA A 260 6.22 -29.25 -8.54
CA ALA A 260 5.72 -30.60 -8.25
C ALA A 260 4.26 -30.82 -8.70
N GLY A 261 3.54 -29.79 -9.23
CA GLY A 261 2.14 -29.87 -9.62
C GLY A 261 1.16 -29.74 -8.44
N ASP A 262 1.62 -29.19 -7.33
CA ASP A 262 0.84 -29.10 -6.08
C ASP A 262 0.19 -27.72 -5.86
N CYS A 263 0.10 -26.85 -6.88
CA CYS A 263 -0.45 -25.49 -6.78
C CYS A 263 -1.61 -25.20 -7.76
N ASP A 264 -2.31 -26.22 -8.22
CA ASP A 264 -3.40 -26.08 -9.21
C ASP A 264 -4.60 -25.35 -8.66
N ARG A 265 -4.83 -25.43 -7.36
CA ARG A 265 -5.97 -24.83 -6.68
C ARG A 265 -5.49 -23.73 -5.73
N TYR A 266 -6.29 -22.67 -5.62
CA TYR A 266 -5.96 -21.56 -4.70
C TYR A 266 -5.86 -22.03 -3.23
N GLU A 267 -6.73 -22.99 -2.82
CA GLU A 267 -6.67 -23.56 -1.47
C GLU A 267 -5.32 -24.24 -1.18
N ASP A 268 -4.73 -24.92 -2.15
CA ASP A 268 -3.42 -25.53 -2.00
C ASP A 268 -2.33 -24.49 -1.73
N ILE A 269 -2.39 -23.37 -2.46
CA ILE A 269 -1.43 -22.26 -2.33
C ILE A 269 -1.49 -21.62 -0.94
N VAL A 270 -2.69 -21.46 -0.36
CA VAL A 270 -2.88 -20.76 0.90
C VAL A 270 -2.73 -21.65 2.13
N THR A 271 -2.86 -22.97 1.99
CA THR A 271 -2.81 -23.91 3.12
C THR A 271 -1.52 -24.69 3.22
N LYS A 272 -0.93 -25.08 2.07
CA LYS A 272 0.33 -25.86 2.05
C LYS A 272 1.52 -24.93 2.34
N ASN A 273 2.44 -25.41 3.17
CA ASN A 273 3.70 -24.73 3.52
C ASN A 273 3.54 -23.29 4.08
N SER A 274 2.36 -22.96 4.64
CA SER A 274 2.19 -21.70 5.37
C SER A 274 3.00 -21.73 6.65
N ILE A 275 3.75 -20.65 6.90
CA ILE A 275 4.46 -20.45 8.16
C ILE A 275 3.44 -20.07 9.23
N LEU A 276 3.36 -20.87 10.31
CA LEU A 276 2.50 -20.56 11.44
C LEU A 276 3.14 -19.44 12.25
N LEU A 277 2.44 -18.32 12.36
CA LEU A 277 2.78 -17.26 13.30
C LEU A 277 2.29 -17.71 14.69
N ARG A 278 3.20 -17.86 15.63
CA ARG A 278 2.91 -18.25 17.02
C ARG A 278 2.59 -17.01 17.85
#